data_a6f25563d97c8280257c97baf9f8e41d
#
_entry.id   a6f25563d97c8280257c97baf9f8e41d
#
_cell.length_a   1.000
_cell.length_b   1.000
_cell.length_c   1.000
_cell.angle_alpha   90.00
_cell.angle_beta   90.00
_cell.angle_gamma   90.00
#
_symmetry.space_group_name_H-M   'P 1'
#
loop_
_entity.id
_entity.type
_entity.pdbx_description
1 polymer ?
#
loop_
_entity_poly.entity_id
_entity_poly.type
_entity_poly.pdbx_seq_one_letter_code
_entity_poly.pdbx_strand_id
1 'polypeptide(L)'
;MSSEGAPPSNKGRRLIKINAITQARLIEALLDGTMSMQELAEHTGLHLVTVQRYTKELHRAGAAFICQWEKDVRGRDAIRIYKLGRGRDAKREKLTAAQRQARSRQKRRAIEFATIWR
;
A
#
# COMPACT_ATOMS: atom_id res chain seq x y z
N MET A 1 5.79 -26.41 32.70
CA MET A 1 5.68 -25.11 32.08
C MET A 1 4.26 -24.84 31.66
N SER A 2 3.82 -23.70 32.02
CA SER A 2 2.47 -23.33 31.71
C SER A 2 2.30 -22.96 30.25
N SER A 3 1.12 -23.14 29.74
CA SER A 3 0.73 -22.66 28.43
C SER A 3 0.37 -21.17 28.43
N GLU A 4 0.67 -20.49 29.52
CA GLU A 4 0.24 -19.11 29.74
C GLU A 4 0.81 -18.13 28.73
N GLY A 5 1.87 -18.42 28.06
CA GLY A 5 2.41 -17.61 27.01
C GLY A 5 1.98 -18.03 25.61
N ALA A 6 1.01 -18.90 25.48
CA ALA A 6 0.59 -19.35 24.16
C ALA A 6 0.08 -18.16 23.33
N PRO A 7 0.61 -17.95 22.13
CA PRO A 7 0.14 -16.85 21.28
C PRO A 7 -1.30 -17.10 20.85
N PRO A 8 -2.04 -16.05 20.56
CA PRO A 8 -3.39 -16.19 20.04
C PRO A 8 -3.39 -17.03 18.75
N SER A 9 -4.44 -17.79 18.56
CA SER A 9 -4.56 -18.66 17.39
C SER A 9 -4.49 -17.86 16.09
N ASN A 10 -3.59 -18.26 15.21
CA ASN A 10 -3.43 -17.70 13.88
C ASN A 10 -4.17 -18.51 12.81
N LYS A 11 -5.18 -19.25 13.19
CA LYS A 11 -5.98 -20.03 12.25
C LYS A 11 -6.51 -19.15 11.12
N GLY A 12 -6.22 -19.53 9.89
CA GLY A 12 -6.61 -18.78 8.69
C GLY A 12 -5.72 -17.59 8.35
N ARG A 13 -4.66 -17.36 9.10
CA ARG A 13 -3.69 -16.28 8.81
C ARG A 13 -2.33 -16.87 8.49
N ARG A 14 -1.71 -16.34 7.45
CA ARG A 14 -0.31 -16.68 7.17
C ARG A 14 0.61 -15.90 8.10
N LEU A 15 1.58 -16.59 8.65
CA LEU A 15 2.62 -15.93 9.43
C LEU A 15 3.53 -15.14 8.49
N ILE A 16 3.81 -13.90 8.88
CA ILE A 16 4.77 -13.07 8.18
C ILE A 16 6.15 -13.38 8.75
N LYS A 17 6.97 -14.04 7.94
CA LYS A 17 8.33 -14.38 8.35
C LYS A 17 9.31 -13.35 7.83
N ILE A 18 9.88 -12.60 8.74
CA ILE A 18 10.89 -11.59 8.44
C ILE A 18 12.01 -11.73 9.47
N ASN A 19 13.27 -11.72 9.03
CA ASN A 19 14.39 -11.73 9.97
C ASN A 19 14.52 -10.36 10.65
N ALA A 20 15.23 -10.32 11.76
CA ALA A 20 15.32 -9.12 12.59
C ALA A 20 15.95 -7.93 11.86
N ILE A 21 16.96 -8.17 11.04
CA ILE A 21 17.65 -7.11 10.29
C ILE A 21 16.73 -6.50 9.23
N THR A 22 16.03 -7.35 8.49
CA THR A 22 15.07 -6.90 7.48
C THR A 22 13.91 -6.15 8.12
N GLN A 23 13.43 -6.62 9.27
CA GLN A 23 12.38 -5.93 10.02
C GLN A 23 12.85 -4.56 10.48
N ALA A 24 14.07 -4.45 10.97
CA ALA A 24 14.63 -3.16 11.38
C ALA A 24 14.71 -2.17 10.22
N ARG A 25 15.14 -2.63 9.05
CA ARG A 25 15.18 -1.80 7.84
C ARG A 25 13.81 -1.34 7.41
N LEU A 26 12.83 -2.24 7.48
CA LEU A 26 11.45 -1.92 7.12
C LEU A 26 10.86 -0.88 8.08
N ILE A 27 11.08 -1.04 9.38
CA ILE A 27 10.61 -0.09 10.40
C ILE A 27 11.27 1.27 10.22
N GLU A 28 12.58 1.31 9.99
CA GLU A 28 13.30 2.55 9.75
C GLU A 28 12.74 3.31 8.55
N ALA A 29 12.52 2.62 7.45
CA ALA A 29 11.93 3.21 6.24
C ALA A 29 10.50 3.70 6.47
N LEU A 30 9.71 2.96 7.24
CA LEU A 30 8.35 3.36 7.59
C LEU A 30 8.31 4.57 8.52
N LEU A 31 9.30 4.75 9.38
CA LEU A 31 9.40 5.93 10.23
C LEU A 31 9.58 7.21 9.41
N ASP A 32 10.31 7.14 8.31
CA ASP A 32 10.47 8.26 7.39
C ASP A 32 9.17 8.60 6.66
N GLY A 33 8.38 7.58 6.30
CA GLY A 33 7.10 7.78 5.63
C GLY A 33 7.19 8.36 4.23
N THR A 34 8.24 8.00 3.49
CA THR A 34 8.49 8.53 2.14
C THR A 34 8.43 7.49 1.04
N MET A 35 8.41 6.22 1.38
CA MET A 35 8.48 5.13 0.42
C MET A 35 7.12 4.48 0.18
N SER A 36 6.82 4.22 -1.10
CA SER A 36 5.71 3.36 -1.49
C SER A 36 6.01 1.91 -1.10
N MET A 37 5.01 1.03 -1.17
CA MET A 37 5.23 -0.39 -0.84
C MET A 37 6.22 -1.05 -1.79
N GLN A 38 6.21 -0.69 -3.06
CA GLN A 38 7.17 -1.22 -4.02
C GLN A 38 8.60 -0.77 -3.70
N GLU A 39 8.78 0.49 -3.36
CA GLU A 39 10.08 1.02 -2.93
C GLU A 39 10.56 0.36 -1.64
N LEU A 40 9.64 0.11 -0.69
CA LEU A 40 9.94 -0.62 0.53
C LEU A 40 10.40 -2.06 0.24
N ALA A 41 9.74 -2.72 -0.70
CA ALA A 41 10.12 -4.06 -1.11
C ALA A 41 11.54 -4.10 -1.71
N GLU A 42 11.84 -3.15 -2.57
CA GLU A 42 13.18 -3.04 -3.17
C GLU A 42 14.24 -2.70 -2.12
N HIS A 43 13.95 -1.78 -1.22
CA HIS A 43 14.87 -1.35 -0.16
C HIS A 43 15.18 -2.46 0.83
N THR A 44 14.20 -3.28 1.18
CA THR A 44 14.35 -4.35 2.16
C THR A 44 14.70 -5.70 1.57
N GLY A 45 14.53 -5.87 0.25
CA GLY A 45 14.71 -7.16 -0.40
C GLY A 45 13.56 -8.13 -0.18
N LEU A 46 12.45 -7.67 0.36
CA LEU A 46 11.24 -8.48 0.57
C LEU A 46 10.35 -8.51 -0.67
N HIS A 47 9.52 -9.53 -0.77
CA HIS A 47 8.47 -9.55 -1.78
C HIS A 47 7.43 -8.46 -1.50
N LEU A 48 6.90 -7.87 -2.55
CA LEU A 48 5.87 -6.85 -2.47
C LEU A 48 4.66 -7.33 -1.64
N VAL A 49 4.24 -8.56 -1.83
CA VAL A 49 3.11 -9.15 -1.09
C VAL A 49 3.40 -9.18 0.41
N THR A 50 4.62 -9.50 0.81
CA THR A 50 5.02 -9.51 2.22
C THR A 50 4.96 -8.11 2.82
N VAL A 51 5.46 -7.10 2.10
CA VAL A 51 5.40 -5.70 2.52
C VAL A 51 3.96 -5.23 2.65
N GLN A 52 3.13 -5.55 1.66
CA GLN A 52 1.71 -5.19 1.68
C GLN A 52 0.99 -5.78 2.89
N ARG A 53 1.24 -7.03 3.21
CA ARG A 53 0.65 -7.68 4.39
C ARG A 53 1.13 -7.06 5.68
N TYR A 54 2.41 -6.79 5.79
CA TYR A 54 3.01 -6.19 6.98
C TYR A 54 2.43 -4.81 7.24
N THR A 55 2.42 -3.95 6.24
CA THR A 55 1.89 -2.58 6.36
C THR A 55 0.38 -2.58 6.64
N LYS A 56 -0.36 -3.49 6.03
CA LYS A 56 -1.79 -3.64 6.24
C LYS A 56 -2.12 -4.04 7.68
N GLU A 57 -1.36 -4.96 8.25
CA GLU A 57 -1.55 -5.37 9.65
C GLU A 57 -1.17 -4.25 10.61
N LEU A 58 -0.10 -3.50 10.35
CA LEU A 58 0.25 -2.33 11.14
C LEU A 58 -0.84 -1.27 11.09
N HIS A 59 -1.38 -1.01 9.92
CA HIS A 59 -2.48 -0.06 9.74
C HIS A 59 -3.74 -0.49 10.49
N ARG A 60 -4.07 -1.77 10.40
CA ARG A 60 -5.22 -2.33 11.12
C ARG A 60 -5.06 -2.22 12.63
N ALA A 61 -3.86 -2.42 13.14
CA ALA A 61 -3.56 -2.32 14.56
C ALA A 61 -3.46 -0.87 15.06
N GLY A 62 -3.53 0.11 14.18
CA GLY A 62 -3.36 1.52 14.53
C GLY A 62 -1.92 1.94 14.76
N ALA A 63 -0.95 1.11 14.38
CA ALA A 63 0.47 1.40 14.53
C ALA A 63 1.06 2.16 13.34
N ALA A 64 0.35 2.22 12.24
CA ALA A 64 0.74 2.95 11.04
C ALA A 64 -0.47 3.63 10.43
N PHE A 65 -0.23 4.68 9.67
CA PHE A 65 -1.28 5.41 8.95
C PHE A 65 -0.80 5.78 7.55
N ILE A 66 -1.74 6.07 6.67
CA ILE A 66 -1.41 6.54 5.32
C ILE A 66 -1.09 8.02 5.41
N CYS A 67 0.20 8.38 5.32
CA CYS A 67 0.64 9.76 5.46
C CYS A 67 0.45 10.56 4.18
N GLN A 68 0.51 9.91 3.03
CA GLN A 68 0.27 10.55 1.74
C GLN A 68 -0.12 9.51 0.69
N TRP A 69 -0.67 10.00 -0.40
CA TRP A 69 -1.00 9.20 -1.58
C TRP A 69 -0.13 9.63 -2.74
N GLU A 70 0.41 8.65 -3.44
CA GLU A 70 1.14 8.88 -4.66
C GLU A 70 0.25 8.57 -5.86
N LYS A 71 0.38 9.33 -6.91
CA LYS A 71 -0.43 9.13 -8.12
C LYS A 71 0.12 7.96 -8.93
N ASP A 72 -0.79 7.13 -9.41
CA ASP A 72 -0.42 6.05 -10.33
C ASP A 72 -0.19 6.59 -11.74
N VAL A 73 0.14 5.70 -12.68
CA VAL A 73 0.35 6.06 -14.10
C VAL A 73 -0.88 6.71 -14.73
N ARG A 74 -2.06 6.51 -14.14
CA ARG A 74 -3.32 7.11 -14.61
C ARG A 74 -3.65 8.43 -13.92
N GLY A 75 -2.77 8.92 -13.05
CA GLY A 75 -2.96 10.16 -12.30
C GLY A 75 -3.95 10.07 -11.15
N ARG A 76 -4.26 8.86 -10.67
CA ARG A 76 -5.13 8.66 -9.51
C ARG A 76 -4.31 8.47 -8.26
N ASP A 77 -4.83 8.94 -7.13
CA ASP A 77 -4.25 8.69 -5.82
C ASP A 77 -4.51 7.22 -5.43
N ALA A 78 -3.69 6.32 -5.91
CA ALA A 78 -3.86 4.89 -5.73
C ALA A 78 -2.72 4.23 -4.96
N ILE A 79 -1.55 4.87 -4.91
CA ILE A 79 -0.38 4.33 -4.25
C ILE A 79 -0.32 4.87 -2.83
N ARG A 80 -0.43 3.97 -1.85
CA ARG A 80 -0.41 4.33 -0.43
C ARG A 80 1.01 4.44 0.07
N ILE A 81 1.30 5.49 0.80
CA ILE A 81 2.56 5.64 1.52
C ILE A 81 2.25 5.63 3.01
N TYR A 82 2.74 4.61 3.70
CA TYR A 82 2.52 4.41 5.13
C TYR A 82 3.63 5.04 5.95
N LYS A 83 3.26 5.51 7.12
CA LYS A 83 4.19 6.00 8.12
C LYS A 83 3.87 5.37 9.47
N LEU A 84 4.89 4.96 10.22
CA LEU A 84 4.70 4.45 11.57
C LEU A 84 4.26 5.57 12.50
N GLY A 85 3.32 5.25 13.35
CA GLY A 85 2.81 6.17 14.35
C GLY A 85 1.29 6.22 14.32
N ARG A 86 0.74 7.02 15.21
CA ARG A 86 -0.69 7.27 15.27
C ARG A 86 -1.00 8.56 14.53
N GLY A 87 -1.87 8.47 13.56
CA GLY A 87 -2.28 9.62 12.77
C GLY A 87 -3.51 9.30 11.97
N ARG A 88 -4.06 10.31 11.32
CA ARG A 88 -5.19 10.13 10.42
C ARG A 88 -4.67 9.83 9.03
N ASP A 89 -5.35 8.92 8.35
CA ASP A 89 -5.06 8.63 6.95
C ASP A 89 -5.28 9.89 6.10
N ALA A 90 -4.34 10.16 5.20
CA ALA A 90 -4.46 11.26 4.27
C ALA A 90 -5.68 11.04 3.38
N LYS A 91 -6.39 12.12 3.08
CA LYS A 91 -7.56 12.06 2.21
C LYS A 91 -7.12 11.75 0.78
N ARG A 92 -7.73 10.72 0.24
CA ARG A 92 -7.59 10.39 -1.16
C ARG A 92 -8.36 11.41 -1.99
N GLU A 93 -7.70 11.97 -3.00
CA GLU A 93 -8.36 12.86 -3.94
C GLU A 93 -9.29 12.06 -4.84
N LYS A 94 -10.59 12.28 -4.70
CA LYS A 94 -11.59 11.63 -5.53
C LYS A 94 -11.80 12.42 -6.81
N LEU A 95 -11.88 11.72 -7.92
CA LEU A 95 -12.26 12.34 -9.18
C LEU A 95 -13.69 12.86 -9.09
N THR A 96 -13.92 14.07 -9.57
CA THR A 96 -15.27 14.62 -9.74
C THR A 96 -16.02 13.84 -10.84
N ALA A 97 -17.35 13.95 -10.85
CA ALA A 97 -18.15 13.32 -11.91
C ALA A 97 -17.71 13.77 -13.30
N ALA A 98 -17.40 15.06 -13.47
CA ALA A 98 -16.90 15.62 -14.72
C ALA A 98 -15.56 15.00 -15.13
N GLN A 99 -14.65 14.83 -14.19
CA GLN A 99 -13.36 14.21 -14.44
C GLN A 99 -13.51 12.73 -14.84
N ARG A 100 -14.41 12.01 -14.17
CA ARG A 100 -14.71 10.62 -14.53
C ARG A 100 -15.29 10.50 -15.94
N GLN A 101 -16.19 11.38 -16.30
CA GLN A 101 -16.77 11.41 -17.64
C GLN A 101 -15.73 11.76 -18.71
N ALA A 102 -14.89 12.75 -18.43
CA ALA A 102 -13.82 13.12 -19.35
C ALA A 102 -12.86 11.95 -19.60
N ARG A 103 -12.52 11.21 -18.56
CA ARG A 103 -11.70 10.00 -18.65
C ARG A 103 -12.37 8.91 -19.49
N SER A 104 -13.65 8.70 -19.27
CA SER A 104 -14.44 7.72 -20.01
C SER A 104 -14.47 8.05 -21.49
N ARG A 105 -14.66 9.35 -21.82
CA ARG A 105 -14.65 9.82 -23.21
C ARG A 105 -13.29 9.64 -23.88
N GLN A 106 -12.20 9.94 -23.17
CA GLN A 106 -10.85 9.74 -23.70
C GLN A 106 -10.60 8.28 -24.00
N LYS A 107 -11.03 7.39 -23.10
CA LYS A 107 -10.89 5.96 -23.28
C LYS A 107 -11.67 5.46 -24.50
N ARG A 108 -12.90 5.93 -24.69
CA ARG A 108 -13.71 5.61 -25.86
C ARG A 108 -13.07 6.08 -27.16
N ARG A 109 -12.58 7.32 -27.18
CA ARG A 109 -11.87 7.86 -28.35
C ARG A 109 -10.65 7.04 -28.71
N ALA A 110 -9.86 6.63 -27.73
CA ALA A 110 -8.69 5.80 -27.96
C ALA A 110 -9.07 4.44 -28.56
N ILE A 111 -10.14 3.84 -28.07
CA ILE A 111 -10.64 2.56 -28.59
C ILE A 111 -11.16 2.72 -30.02
N GLU A 112 -11.96 3.74 -30.30
CA GLU A 112 -12.47 4.03 -31.62
C GLU A 112 -11.34 4.29 -32.62
N PHE A 113 -10.37 5.09 -32.23
CA PHE A 113 -9.21 5.37 -33.07
C PHE A 113 -8.41 4.10 -33.39
N ALA A 114 -8.17 3.25 -32.41
CA ALA A 114 -7.49 1.98 -32.61
C ALA A 114 -8.29 1.04 -33.54
N THR A 115 -9.61 1.08 -33.48
CA THR A 115 -10.46 0.28 -34.33
C THR A 115 -10.44 0.76 -35.79
N ILE A 116 -10.41 2.06 -36.03
CA ILE A 116 -10.35 2.67 -37.36
C ILE A 116 -9.05 2.34 -38.08
N TRP A 117 -7.93 2.26 -37.37
CA TRP A 117 -6.60 2.09 -37.92
C TRP A 117 -6.13 0.61 -37.98
N ARG A 118 -7.00 -0.32 -37.75
CA ARG A 118 -6.67 -1.76 -37.92
C ARG A 118 -6.52 -2.16 -39.35
#